data_6ff5585a24234151a14d6b67957c3c5c
#
_entry.id   6ff5585a24234151a14d6b67957c3c5c
#
_cell.length_a   1.000
_cell.length_b   1.000
_cell.length_c   1.000
_cell.angle_alpha   90.00
_cell.angle_beta   90.00
_cell.angle_gamma   90.00
#
_symmetry.space_group_name_H-M   'P 1'
#
loop_
_entity.id
_entity.type
_entity.pdbx_description
1 polymer ?
#
loop_
_entity_poly.entity_id
_entity_poly.type
_entity_poly.pdbx_seq_one_letter_code
_entity_poly.pdbx_strand_id
1 'polypeptide(L)'
;VTWHSQTGNQKPRLFRLANEQAALNRMGFNNEGAYAVRRNIDNQNIEQVGQRNIPIGINLGKSKITELKDAAEDYALSMKELGDIADYIVVNVSSPNTPGLRELQSVAKLRELINKLQDSDNPPPLLIKIAPDLSDEEIEDIAKMSVIENVSGLIAVNTSINRFNLKERVIKQTGLTLEQESGGLSGLPLRARAIEVIRLLRKSVGFEIPLIGVGGIDSAESAWERITAGASLIQVYTGWIYKGPGLVPNILEGLISQLDRHQMKSISEAIGSEAPWIDPENN
;
A
#
# COMPACT_ATOMS: atom_id res chain seq x y z
N VAL A 1 8.67 -6.48 -5.81
CA VAL A 1 9.77 -7.00 -6.66
C VAL A 1 10.93 -6.01 -6.60
N THR A 2 12.16 -6.48 -6.64
CA THR A 2 13.37 -5.69 -6.79
C THR A 2 14.12 -6.12 -8.03
N TRP A 3 14.97 -5.27 -8.60
CA TRP A 3 15.77 -5.63 -9.75
C TRP A 3 16.64 -6.87 -9.50
N HIS A 4 17.43 -6.82 -8.45
CA HIS A 4 18.23 -7.96 -8.01
C HIS A 4 17.42 -8.90 -7.10
N SER A 5 17.67 -10.21 -7.22
CA SER A 5 17.16 -11.19 -6.26
C SER A 5 17.72 -10.93 -4.85
N GLN A 6 16.91 -11.13 -3.83
CA GLN A 6 17.35 -10.99 -2.45
C GLN A 6 16.59 -11.88 -1.49
N THR A 7 17.29 -12.47 -0.53
CA THR A 7 16.70 -13.39 0.48
C THR A 7 15.86 -12.68 1.53
N GLY A 8 15.95 -11.33 1.57
CA GLY A 8 15.36 -10.51 2.62
C GLY A 8 16.16 -10.51 3.92
N ASN A 9 15.57 -10.01 4.98
CA ASN A 9 16.21 -9.92 6.30
C ASN A 9 16.24 -11.28 7.00
N GLN A 10 17.10 -11.41 8.02
CA GLN A 10 17.27 -12.63 8.81
C GLN A 10 15.95 -13.02 9.53
N LYS A 11 15.69 -14.31 9.61
CA LYS A 11 14.58 -14.88 10.39
C LYS A 11 14.93 -14.97 11.88
N PRO A 12 13.92 -14.88 12.79
CA PRO A 12 12.51 -14.62 12.56
C PRO A 12 12.28 -13.18 12.09
N ARG A 13 11.34 -12.98 11.17
CA ARG A 13 11.09 -11.68 10.52
C ARG A 13 9.62 -11.32 10.34
N LEU A 14 8.74 -12.12 10.93
CA LEU A 14 7.29 -11.90 10.97
C LEU A 14 6.76 -12.36 12.34
N PHE A 15 6.07 -11.46 13.02
CA PHE A 15 5.52 -11.67 14.35
C PHE A 15 4.04 -11.30 14.36
N ARG A 16 3.22 -12.23 14.81
CA ARG A 16 1.79 -11.99 15.00
C ARG A 16 1.56 -11.39 16.38
N LEU A 17 0.84 -10.28 16.44
CA LEU A 17 0.41 -9.59 17.66
C LEU A 17 -1.09 -9.80 17.80
N ALA A 18 -1.48 -10.93 18.39
CA ALA A 18 -2.86 -11.40 18.36
C ALA A 18 -3.82 -10.46 19.13
N ASN A 19 -3.38 -9.91 20.23
CA ASN A 19 -4.18 -8.99 21.07
C ASN A 19 -4.50 -7.67 20.37
N GLU A 20 -3.66 -7.27 19.42
CA GLU A 20 -3.82 -6.06 18.60
C GLU A 20 -4.42 -6.33 17.22
N GLN A 21 -4.68 -7.59 16.85
CA GLN A 21 -5.00 -7.97 15.47
C GLN A 21 -4.01 -7.35 14.47
N ALA A 22 -2.74 -7.45 14.79
CA ALA A 22 -1.64 -6.80 14.09
C ALA A 22 -0.52 -7.78 13.73
N ALA A 23 0.37 -7.35 12.85
CA ALA A 23 1.60 -8.04 12.56
C ALA A 23 2.77 -7.06 12.54
N LEU A 24 3.89 -7.48 13.12
CA LEU A 24 5.17 -6.80 13.00
C LEU A 24 6.05 -7.59 12.03
N ASN A 25 6.55 -6.95 10.99
CA ASN A 25 7.40 -7.61 10.01
C ASN A 25 8.64 -6.79 9.64
N ARG A 26 9.71 -7.54 9.34
CA ARG A 26 10.94 -7.02 8.74
C ARG A 26 11.37 -7.87 7.55
N MET A 27 10.46 -8.11 6.60
CA MET A 27 10.68 -9.03 5.47
C MET A 27 11.87 -8.65 4.61
N GLY A 28 12.08 -7.34 4.34
CA GLY A 28 13.20 -6.83 3.56
C GLY A 28 13.13 -7.20 2.08
N PHE A 29 11.92 -7.19 1.50
CA PHE A 29 11.65 -7.46 0.08
C PHE A 29 12.27 -8.79 -0.42
N ASN A 30 12.08 -9.88 0.32
CA ASN A 30 12.52 -11.20 -0.15
C ASN A 30 11.80 -11.57 -1.45
N ASN A 31 12.56 -11.69 -2.53
CA ASN A 31 12.06 -12.05 -3.86
C ASN A 31 13.19 -12.54 -4.76
N GLU A 32 12.83 -13.17 -5.86
CA GLU A 32 13.78 -13.77 -6.81
C GLU A 32 14.31 -12.79 -7.87
N GLY A 33 13.91 -11.52 -7.80
CA GLY A 33 14.28 -10.47 -8.74
C GLY A 33 13.36 -10.37 -9.95
N ALA A 34 13.49 -9.26 -10.70
CA ALA A 34 12.58 -8.92 -11.80
C ALA A 34 12.53 -10.01 -12.89
N TYR A 35 13.66 -10.52 -13.32
CA TYR A 35 13.72 -11.59 -14.35
C TYR A 35 12.98 -12.86 -13.96
N ALA A 36 13.12 -13.29 -12.71
CA ALA A 36 12.44 -14.49 -12.25
C ALA A 36 10.93 -14.27 -12.14
N VAL A 37 10.51 -13.10 -11.69
CA VAL A 37 9.09 -12.71 -11.66
C VAL A 37 8.50 -12.68 -13.07
N ARG A 38 9.21 -12.06 -14.04
CA ARG A 38 8.82 -12.06 -15.46
C ARG A 38 8.60 -13.49 -15.96
N ARG A 39 9.60 -14.32 -15.84
CA ARG A 39 9.52 -15.73 -16.29
C ARG A 39 8.37 -16.50 -15.61
N ASN A 40 8.13 -16.27 -14.33
CA ASN A 40 7.05 -16.94 -13.61
C ASN A 40 5.67 -16.51 -14.11
N ILE A 41 5.49 -15.24 -14.48
CA ILE A 41 4.24 -14.72 -15.05
C ILE A 41 4.04 -15.27 -16.47
N ASP A 42 5.09 -15.24 -17.31
CA ASP A 42 5.04 -15.78 -18.68
C ASP A 42 4.67 -17.27 -18.70
N ASN A 43 5.20 -18.05 -17.76
CA ASN A 43 4.90 -19.48 -17.62
C ASN A 43 3.46 -19.80 -17.18
N GLN A 44 2.73 -18.84 -16.66
CA GLN A 44 1.33 -19.02 -16.21
C GLN A 44 0.31 -18.79 -17.34
N ASN A 45 0.77 -18.44 -18.55
CA ASN A 45 -0.10 -18.10 -19.69
C ASN A 45 -1.19 -17.06 -19.34
N ILE A 46 -0.82 -16.06 -18.56
CA ILE A 46 -1.72 -14.98 -18.16
C ILE A 46 -2.03 -14.13 -19.40
N GLU A 47 -3.31 -13.79 -19.58
CA GLU A 47 -3.76 -12.92 -20.66
C GLU A 47 -2.99 -11.59 -20.70
N GLN A 48 -2.89 -10.98 -21.87
CA GLN A 48 -2.19 -9.70 -22.06
C GLN A 48 -2.86 -8.55 -21.32
N VAL A 49 -2.10 -7.49 -21.07
CA VAL A 49 -2.62 -6.23 -20.50
C VAL A 49 -3.83 -5.76 -21.30
N GLY A 50 -4.90 -5.37 -20.60
CA GLY A 50 -6.16 -4.92 -21.20
C GLY A 50 -7.11 -6.04 -21.66
N GLN A 51 -6.69 -7.31 -21.61
CA GLN A 51 -7.55 -8.47 -21.93
C GLN A 51 -7.92 -9.28 -20.68
N ARG A 52 -7.30 -8.97 -19.54
CA ARG A 52 -7.50 -9.68 -18.26
C ARG A 52 -8.79 -9.26 -17.58
N ASN A 53 -9.48 -10.23 -16.99
CA ASN A 53 -10.61 -9.96 -16.10
C ASN A 53 -10.19 -9.35 -14.76
N ILE A 54 -8.95 -9.61 -14.31
CA ILE A 54 -8.39 -9.09 -13.05
C ILE A 54 -7.06 -8.41 -13.37
N PRO A 55 -6.92 -7.09 -13.09
CA PRO A 55 -5.69 -6.35 -13.30
C PRO A 55 -4.54 -6.86 -12.42
N ILE A 56 -3.33 -6.86 -12.96
CA ILE A 56 -2.09 -7.21 -12.24
C ILE A 56 -1.29 -5.94 -11.98
N GLY A 57 -1.19 -5.57 -10.71
CA GLY A 57 -0.28 -4.52 -10.25
C GLY A 57 1.06 -5.08 -9.79
N ILE A 58 2.16 -4.53 -10.28
CA ILE A 58 3.50 -4.92 -9.84
C ILE A 58 4.07 -3.85 -8.91
N ASN A 59 4.39 -4.27 -7.69
CA ASN A 59 4.95 -3.41 -6.65
C ASN A 59 6.47 -3.47 -6.69
N LEU A 60 7.11 -2.38 -7.10
CA LEU A 60 8.56 -2.24 -7.21
C LEU A 60 9.15 -1.61 -5.95
N GLY A 61 10.28 -2.13 -5.51
CA GLY A 61 11.09 -1.57 -4.44
C GLY A 61 12.58 -1.60 -4.79
N LYS A 62 13.37 -0.70 -4.20
CA LYS A 62 14.81 -0.64 -4.38
C LYS A 62 15.49 -1.93 -3.88
N SER A 63 16.39 -2.47 -4.65
CA SER A 63 17.25 -3.58 -4.24
C SER A 63 18.10 -3.18 -3.02
N LYS A 64 18.32 -4.11 -2.10
CA LYS A 64 19.11 -3.85 -0.87
C LYS A 64 20.56 -3.51 -1.17
N ILE A 65 21.12 -4.15 -2.21
CA ILE A 65 22.53 -3.94 -2.63
C ILE A 65 22.74 -2.65 -3.39
N THR A 66 21.69 -2.03 -3.93
CA THR A 66 21.77 -0.77 -4.69
C THR A 66 21.91 0.40 -3.73
N GLU A 67 22.85 1.30 -3.97
CA GLU A 67 22.99 2.53 -3.20
C GLU A 67 21.80 3.48 -3.44
N LEU A 68 21.58 4.40 -2.50
CA LEU A 68 20.43 5.30 -2.58
C LEU A 68 20.51 6.24 -3.81
N LYS A 69 21.71 6.67 -4.18
CA LYS A 69 21.94 7.52 -5.36
C LYS A 69 21.59 6.83 -6.69
N ASP A 70 21.66 5.50 -6.73
CA ASP A 70 21.38 4.68 -7.92
C ASP A 70 19.96 4.09 -7.90
N ALA A 71 19.12 4.53 -6.93
CA ALA A 71 17.79 3.98 -6.74
C ALA A 71 16.90 4.16 -7.98
N ALA A 72 16.91 5.32 -8.61
CA ALA A 72 16.09 5.60 -9.78
C ALA A 72 16.39 4.63 -10.94
N GLU A 73 17.66 4.29 -11.15
CA GLU A 73 18.06 3.30 -12.16
C GLU A 73 17.60 1.88 -11.80
N ASP A 74 17.72 1.48 -10.52
CA ASP A 74 17.25 0.16 -10.04
C ASP A 74 15.74 -0.04 -10.27
N TYR A 75 14.92 1.00 -10.00
CA TYR A 75 13.50 0.98 -10.33
C TYR A 75 13.24 0.97 -11.83
N ALA A 76 14.00 1.76 -12.62
CA ALA A 76 13.84 1.83 -14.06
C ALA A 76 14.17 0.48 -14.75
N LEU A 77 15.20 -0.22 -14.30
CA LEU A 77 15.53 -1.56 -14.77
C LEU A 77 14.41 -2.56 -14.44
N SER A 78 13.86 -2.51 -13.22
CA SER A 78 12.72 -3.35 -12.84
C SER A 78 11.48 -3.05 -13.67
N MET A 79 11.22 -1.77 -13.94
CA MET A 79 10.10 -1.34 -14.76
C MET A 79 10.29 -1.73 -16.23
N LYS A 80 11.49 -1.62 -16.79
CA LYS A 80 11.79 -2.05 -18.15
C LYS A 80 11.52 -3.54 -18.34
N GLU A 81 11.81 -4.37 -17.34
CA GLU A 81 11.60 -5.82 -17.37
C GLU A 81 10.12 -6.22 -17.21
N LEU A 82 9.36 -5.46 -16.43
CA LEU A 82 8.04 -5.88 -15.95
C LEU A 82 6.89 -4.98 -16.41
N GLY A 83 7.18 -3.81 -16.99
CA GLY A 83 6.17 -2.79 -17.28
C GLY A 83 5.15 -3.22 -18.33
N ASP A 84 5.57 -3.96 -19.35
CA ASP A 84 4.71 -4.43 -20.44
C ASP A 84 3.72 -5.55 -20.03
N ILE A 85 3.98 -6.19 -18.88
CA ILE A 85 3.10 -7.22 -18.32
C ILE A 85 2.27 -6.74 -17.12
N ALA A 86 2.44 -5.49 -16.71
CA ALA A 86 1.71 -4.89 -15.59
C ALA A 86 0.57 -4.00 -16.09
N ASP A 87 -0.62 -4.11 -15.50
CA ASP A 87 -1.70 -3.17 -15.72
C ASP A 87 -1.44 -1.84 -14.99
N TYR A 88 -0.63 -1.86 -13.93
CA TYR A 88 -0.09 -0.69 -13.24
C TYR A 88 1.16 -1.05 -12.44
N ILE A 89 2.01 -0.05 -12.21
CA ILE A 89 3.22 -0.18 -11.38
C ILE A 89 3.04 0.61 -10.08
N VAL A 90 3.45 0.01 -8.96
CA VAL A 90 3.51 0.70 -7.66
C VAL A 90 4.96 1.00 -7.32
N VAL A 91 5.28 2.26 -7.15
CA VAL A 91 6.57 2.76 -6.66
C VAL A 91 6.54 2.75 -5.13
N ASN A 92 7.17 1.73 -4.54
CA ASN A 92 7.15 1.52 -3.09
C ASN A 92 8.41 2.11 -2.44
N VAL A 93 8.31 3.34 -2.00
CA VAL A 93 9.38 4.09 -1.30
C VAL A 93 9.18 4.11 0.22
N SER A 94 8.24 3.34 0.75
CA SER A 94 7.71 3.50 2.12
C SER A 94 8.06 2.37 3.10
N SER A 95 8.77 1.31 2.65
CA SER A 95 9.16 0.22 3.54
C SER A 95 10.21 0.67 4.57
N PRO A 96 10.00 0.38 5.88
CA PRO A 96 11.02 0.65 6.90
C PRO A 96 12.12 -0.40 6.94
N ASN A 97 12.00 -1.47 6.16
CA ASN A 97 12.82 -2.67 6.25
C ASN A 97 14.00 -2.69 5.25
N THR A 98 14.16 -1.63 4.47
CA THR A 98 15.27 -1.41 3.55
C THR A 98 15.97 -0.11 3.93
N PRO A 99 17.28 -0.14 4.27
CA PRO A 99 18.01 1.05 4.70
C PRO A 99 17.91 2.20 3.68
N GLY A 100 17.64 3.41 4.17
CA GLY A 100 17.56 4.62 3.37
C GLY A 100 16.35 4.75 2.45
N LEU A 101 15.55 3.70 2.26
CA LEU A 101 14.46 3.69 1.28
C LEU A 101 13.47 4.85 1.50
N ARG A 102 13.11 5.13 2.75
CA ARG A 102 12.15 6.18 3.08
C ARG A 102 12.63 7.60 2.78
N GLU A 103 13.95 7.80 2.62
CA GLU A 103 14.49 9.07 2.17
C GLU A 103 14.06 9.41 0.74
N LEU A 104 13.67 8.41 -0.07
CA LEU A 104 13.10 8.61 -1.40
C LEU A 104 11.71 9.26 -1.36
N GLN A 105 11.05 9.36 -0.20
CA GLN A 105 9.76 10.03 -0.06
C GLN A 105 9.89 11.56 -0.02
N SER A 106 11.11 12.13 0.13
CA SER A 106 11.29 13.57 -0.04
C SER A 106 10.86 13.98 -1.45
N VAL A 107 10.14 15.10 -1.57
CA VAL A 107 9.53 15.54 -2.85
C VAL A 107 10.56 15.59 -3.99
N ALA A 108 11.78 16.10 -3.71
CA ALA A 108 12.83 16.20 -4.73
C ALA A 108 13.25 14.83 -5.28
N LYS A 109 13.57 13.87 -4.40
CA LYS A 109 14.00 12.51 -4.80
C LYS A 109 12.85 11.73 -5.44
N LEU A 110 11.64 11.89 -4.91
CA LEU A 110 10.46 11.21 -5.44
C LEU A 110 10.12 11.71 -6.84
N ARG A 111 10.18 13.04 -7.07
CA ARG A 111 10.01 13.62 -8.40
C ARG A 111 11.04 13.10 -9.39
N GLU A 112 12.32 13.10 -9.03
CA GLU A 112 13.39 12.56 -9.87
C GLU A 112 13.11 11.10 -10.26
N LEU A 113 12.72 10.27 -9.30
CA LEU A 113 12.36 8.87 -9.52
C LEU A 113 11.16 8.73 -10.47
N ILE A 114 10.08 9.47 -10.23
CA ILE A 114 8.87 9.40 -11.05
C ILE A 114 9.16 9.84 -12.48
N ASN A 115 9.86 10.97 -12.68
CA ASN A 115 10.22 11.45 -14.00
C ASN A 115 11.08 10.44 -14.77
N LYS A 116 12.06 9.80 -14.10
CA LYS A 116 12.87 8.74 -14.69
C LYS A 116 12.02 7.54 -15.17
N LEU A 117 10.97 7.18 -14.43
CA LEU A 117 10.10 6.08 -14.80
C LEU A 117 9.12 6.47 -15.92
N GLN A 118 8.62 7.70 -15.92
CA GLN A 118 7.72 8.19 -16.96
C GLN A 118 8.41 8.45 -18.31
N ASP A 119 9.73 8.63 -18.31
CA ASP A 119 10.55 8.81 -19.53
C ASP A 119 10.76 7.48 -20.32
N SER A 120 10.12 6.40 -19.91
CA SER A 120 10.16 5.13 -20.63
C SER A 120 9.12 5.08 -21.77
N ASP A 121 9.37 4.23 -22.77
CA ASP A 121 8.46 4.02 -23.89
C ASP A 121 7.13 3.43 -23.37
N ASN A 122 6.02 4.17 -23.50
CA ASN A 122 4.67 3.77 -23.11
C ASN A 122 4.59 3.25 -21.66
N PRO A 123 4.89 4.07 -20.65
CA PRO A 123 4.90 3.64 -19.25
C PRO A 123 3.50 3.21 -18.80
N PRO A 124 3.36 2.11 -18.06
CA PRO A 124 2.09 1.76 -17.42
C PRO A 124 1.72 2.81 -16.36
N PRO A 125 0.45 2.88 -15.95
CA PRO A 125 0.03 3.76 -14.86
C PRO A 125 0.91 3.61 -13.63
N LEU A 126 1.49 4.72 -13.12
CA LEU A 126 2.36 4.73 -11.96
C LEU A 126 1.61 5.17 -10.71
N LEU A 127 1.67 4.36 -9.64
CA LEU A 127 1.12 4.65 -8.34
C LEU A 127 2.25 4.78 -7.31
N ILE A 128 2.13 5.72 -6.37
CA ILE A 128 3.10 5.90 -5.29
C ILE A 128 2.52 5.35 -3.98
N LYS A 129 3.28 4.50 -3.27
CA LYS A 129 2.89 3.99 -1.96
C LYS A 129 3.69 4.66 -0.85
N ILE A 130 2.98 5.40 0.03
CA ILE A 130 3.56 6.23 1.09
C ILE A 130 3.50 5.58 2.48
N ALA A 131 4.36 6.06 3.38
CA ALA A 131 4.39 5.63 4.78
C ALA A 131 3.37 6.40 5.63
N PRO A 132 2.82 5.79 6.71
CA PRO A 132 1.92 6.49 7.63
C PRO A 132 2.66 7.45 8.56
N ASP A 133 3.98 7.30 8.68
CA ASP A 133 4.81 8.02 9.65
C ASP A 133 5.30 9.40 9.14
N LEU A 134 4.93 9.76 7.91
CA LEU A 134 5.13 11.10 7.36
C LEU A 134 4.31 12.14 8.13
N SER A 135 4.83 13.36 8.24
CA SER A 135 4.05 14.49 8.75
C SER A 135 2.92 14.86 7.77
N ASP A 136 1.92 15.56 8.26
CA ASP A 136 0.80 16.00 7.43
C ASP A 136 1.28 16.92 6.29
N GLU A 137 2.26 17.78 6.55
CA GLU A 137 2.90 18.66 5.56
C GLU A 137 3.60 17.83 4.46
N GLU A 138 4.40 16.83 4.83
CA GLU A 138 5.06 15.94 3.85
C GLU A 138 4.04 15.19 2.99
N ILE A 139 2.91 14.77 3.56
CA ILE A 139 1.82 14.11 2.83
C ILE A 139 1.17 15.07 1.82
N GLU A 140 0.89 16.31 2.24
CA GLU A 140 0.33 17.34 1.35
C GLU A 140 1.28 17.71 0.22
N ASP A 141 2.58 17.80 0.49
CA ASP A 141 3.59 18.10 -0.52
C ASP A 141 3.77 16.98 -1.54
N ILE A 142 3.73 15.70 -1.09
CA ILE A 142 3.69 14.55 -2.00
C ILE A 142 2.42 14.57 -2.85
N ALA A 143 1.27 14.89 -2.26
CA ALA A 143 0.00 14.99 -2.98
C ALA A 143 0.07 16.05 -4.10
N LYS A 144 0.52 17.26 -3.79
CA LYS A 144 0.70 18.36 -4.77
C LYS A 144 1.67 17.96 -5.89
N MET A 145 2.82 17.38 -5.53
CA MET A 145 3.80 16.86 -6.49
C MET A 145 3.18 15.80 -7.40
N SER A 146 2.38 14.89 -6.86
CA SER A 146 1.75 13.82 -7.63
C SER A 146 0.76 14.33 -8.67
N VAL A 147 0.04 15.43 -8.40
CA VAL A 147 -0.80 16.12 -9.40
C VAL A 147 0.05 16.74 -10.50
N ILE A 148 1.11 17.47 -10.13
CA ILE A 148 2.00 18.15 -11.08
C ILE A 148 2.68 17.15 -12.03
N GLU A 149 3.15 16.03 -11.50
CA GLU A 149 3.84 14.98 -12.27
C GLU A 149 2.89 13.95 -12.91
N ASN A 150 1.57 14.19 -12.91
CA ASN A 150 0.56 13.30 -13.48
C ASN A 150 0.67 11.84 -13.01
N VAL A 151 0.91 11.64 -11.70
CA VAL A 151 0.91 10.29 -11.10
C VAL A 151 -0.49 9.68 -11.15
N SER A 152 -0.60 8.43 -11.55
CA SER A 152 -1.90 7.77 -11.80
C SER A 152 -2.65 7.36 -10.54
N GLY A 153 -2.02 7.39 -9.36
CA GLY A 153 -2.68 7.07 -8.10
C GLY A 153 -1.76 7.13 -6.89
N LEU A 154 -2.36 7.26 -5.69
CA LEU A 154 -1.65 7.22 -4.42
C LEU A 154 -2.18 6.08 -3.55
N ILE A 155 -1.27 5.31 -2.92
CA ILE A 155 -1.61 4.23 -2.01
C ILE A 155 -1.22 4.63 -0.59
N ALA A 156 -2.19 4.74 0.28
CA ALA A 156 -2.02 5.08 1.68
C ALA A 156 -2.69 4.03 2.59
N VAL A 157 -1.89 3.35 3.41
CA VAL A 157 -0.50 3.57 3.81
C VAL A 157 0.28 2.24 3.85
N ASN A 158 1.62 2.31 3.90
CA ASN A 158 2.47 1.16 4.22
C ASN A 158 2.43 0.88 5.75
N THR A 159 3.37 0.10 6.25
CA THR A 159 3.53 -0.21 7.68
C THR A 159 4.16 0.95 8.45
N SER A 160 3.83 1.07 9.76
CA SER A 160 4.37 2.09 10.66
C SER A 160 5.56 1.59 11.48
N ILE A 161 6.47 2.49 11.81
CA ILE A 161 7.49 2.27 12.86
C ILE A 161 6.99 2.67 14.24
N ASN A 162 5.82 3.27 14.33
CA ASN A 162 5.20 3.67 15.59
C ASN A 162 4.75 2.43 16.39
N ARG A 163 4.94 2.46 17.73
CA ARG A 163 4.61 1.39 18.66
C ARG A 163 3.66 1.86 19.78
N PHE A 164 3.06 3.04 19.66
CA PHE A 164 2.22 3.60 20.71
C PHE A 164 0.95 2.79 20.91
N ASN A 165 0.49 2.72 22.16
CA ASN A 165 -0.77 2.13 22.59
C ASN A 165 -0.92 0.63 22.30
N LEU A 166 0.18 -0.13 22.12
CA LEU A 166 0.12 -1.57 22.00
C LEU A 166 0.05 -2.23 23.39
N LYS A 167 -0.72 -3.31 23.49
CA LYS A 167 -0.89 -4.11 24.73
C LYS A 167 0.26 -5.09 24.92
N GLU A 168 0.67 -5.76 23.85
CA GLU A 168 1.84 -6.62 23.87
C GLU A 168 3.10 -5.79 24.07
N ARG A 169 4.01 -6.26 24.93
CA ARG A 169 5.22 -5.53 25.27
C ARG A 169 6.49 -6.25 24.83
N VAL A 170 6.45 -7.55 24.68
CA VAL A 170 7.61 -8.39 24.38
C VAL A 170 7.27 -9.37 23.27
N ILE A 171 8.14 -9.48 22.28
CA ILE A 171 8.06 -10.50 21.23
C ILE A 171 8.61 -11.81 21.78
N LYS A 172 7.75 -12.79 22.01
CA LYS A 172 8.11 -14.09 22.61
C LYS A 172 9.23 -14.82 21.86
N GLN A 173 9.29 -14.68 20.54
CA GLN A 173 10.25 -15.37 19.69
C GLN A 173 11.67 -14.82 19.81
N THR A 174 11.83 -13.55 20.18
CA THR A 174 13.14 -12.88 20.28
C THR A 174 13.49 -12.50 21.71
N GLY A 175 12.51 -12.40 22.59
CA GLY A 175 12.67 -11.88 23.95
C GLY A 175 12.87 -10.34 24.02
N LEU A 176 12.84 -9.65 22.88
CA LEU A 176 12.96 -8.21 22.79
C LEU A 176 11.63 -7.52 23.07
N THR A 177 11.68 -6.29 23.57
CA THR A 177 10.48 -5.45 23.66
C THR A 177 10.05 -5.01 22.25
N LEU A 178 8.78 -4.62 22.10
CA LEU A 178 8.26 -4.11 20.82
C LEU A 178 9.01 -2.86 20.34
N GLU A 179 9.47 -2.03 21.26
CA GLU A 179 10.26 -0.83 20.96
C GLU A 179 11.66 -1.18 20.44
N GLN A 180 12.25 -2.27 20.95
CA GLN A 180 13.58 -2.77 20.53
C GLN A 180 13.50 -3.57 19.24
N GLU A 181 12.30 -4.13 18.90
CA GLU A 181 12.14 -4.98 17.74
C GLU A 181 12.00 -4.16 16.47
N SER A 182 12.92 -4.39 15.52
CA SER A 182 12.87 -3.73 14.22
C SER A 182 11.72 -4.26 13.35
N GLY A 183 11.22 -3.41 12.45
CA GLY A 183 10.19 -3.78 11.49
C GLY A 183 9.05 -2.80 11.37
N GLY A 184 8.13 -3.09 10.47
CA GLY A 184 6.91 -2.32 10.25
C GLY A 184 5.69 -2.98 10.87
N LEU A 185 4.90 -2.21 11.62
CA LEU A 185 3.64 -2.62 12.21
C LEU A 185 2.51 -2.47 11.20
N SER A 186 1.65 -3.48 11.08
CA SER A 186 0.45 -3.49 10.22
C SER A 186 -0.77 -4.05 10.97
N GLY A 187 -1.95 -3.88 10.41
CA GLY A 187 -3.20 -4.34 11.00
C GLY A 187 -3.99 -3.24 11.69
N LEU A 188 -4.84 -3.60 12.65
CA LEU A 188 -5.81 -2.71 13.29
C LEU A 188 -5.20 -1.41 13.86
N PRO A 189 -3.99 -1.39 14.46
CA PRO A 189 -3.39 -0.15 14.97
C PRO A 189 -3.18 0.94 13.90
N LEU A 190 -3.17 0.60 12.62
CA LEU A 190 -3.04 1.59 11.54
C LEU A 190 -4.36 2.26 11.15
N ARG A 191 -5.54 1.74 11.59
CA ARG A 191 -6.86 2.16 11.08
C ARG A 191 -7.06 3.69 11.14
N ALA A 192 -6.86 4.28 12.32
CA ALA A 192 -7.08 5.71 12.52
C ALA A 192 -6.16 6.57 11.64
N ARG A 193 -4.84 6.35 11.73
CA ARG A 193 -3.87 7.14 10.94
C ARG A 193 -4.08 6.98 9.44
N ALA A 194 -4.42 5.79 9.00
CA ALA A 194 -4.65 5.54 7.58
C ALA A 194 -5.93 6.25 7.04
N ILE A 195 -6.96 6.45 7.88
CA ILE A 195 -8.14 7.27 7.54
C ILE A 195 -7.74 8.75 7.46
N GLU A 196 -7.00 9.25 8.45
CA GLU A 196 -6.51 10.63 8.46
C GLU A 196 -5.70 10.95 7.19
N VAL A 197 -4.76 10.06 6.83
CA VAL A 197 -3.93 10.23 5.63
C VAL A 197 -4.78 10.25 4.35
N ILE A 198 -5.78 9.38 4.23
CA ILE A 198 -6.70 9.40 3.08
C ILE A 198 -7.46 10.73 2.99
N ARG A 199 -7.96 11.27 4.12
CA ARG A 199 -8.63 12.58 4.15
C ARG A 199 -7.71 13.72 3.73
N LEU A 200 -6.47 13.74 4.25
CA LEU A 200 -5.46 14.73 3.87
C LEU A 200 -5.15 14.67 2.37
N LEU A 201 -4.91 13.47 1.84
CA LEU A 201 -4.68 13.27 0.42
C LEU A 201 -5.89 13.74 -0.41
N ARG A 202 -7.12 13.30 -0.06
CA ARG A 202 -8.33 13.68 -0.80
C ARG A 202 -8.54 15.19 -0.83
N LYS A 203 -8.30 15.87 0.30
CA LYS A 203 -8.33 17.33 0.38
C LYS A 203 -7.31 18.00 -0.54
N SER A 204 -6.13 17.40 -0.68
CA SER A 204 -5.00 17.98 -1.46
C SER A 204 -5.08 17.69 -2.94
N VAL A 205 -5.56 16.49 -3.37
CA VAL A 205 -5.61 16.10 -4.79
C VAL A 205 -7.01 16.22 -5.40
N GLY A 206 -8.02 16.60 -4.61
CA GLY A 206 -9.40 16.58 -5.10
C GLY A 206 -9.80 15.18 -5.61
N PHE A 207 -10.48 15.09 -6.73
CA PHE A 207 -10.84 13.82 -7.39
C PHE A 207 -9.98 13.53 -8.64
N GLU A 208 -8.93 14.30 -8.88
CA GLU A 208 -8.04 14.15 -10.04
C GLU A 208 -7.22 12.86 -9.98
N ILE A 209 -6.81 12.46 -8.78
CA ILE A 209 -5.99 11.26 -8.57
C ILE A 209 -6.78 10.23 -7.75
N PRO A 210 -6.90 8.98 -8.22
CA PRO A 210 -7.44 7.87 -7.44
C PRO A 210 -6.60 7.60 -6.18
N LEU A 211 -7.29 7.41 -5.04
CA LEU A 211 -6.65 7.02 -3.79
C LEU A 211 -6.95 5.56 -3.48
N ILE A 212 -5.94 4.80 -3.10
CA ILE A 212 -6.09 3.41 -2.66
C ILE A 212 -5.82 3.34 -1.16
N GLY A 213 -6.87 3.01 -0.38
CA GLY A 213 -6.78 2.92 1.07
C GLY A 213 -6.30 1.55 1.53
N VAL A 214 -5.28 1.51 2.39
CA VAL A 214 -4.80 0.28 3.02
C VAL A 214 -4.34 0.53 4.46
N GLY A 215 -4.47 -0.46 5.32
CA GLY A 215 -4.09 -0.41 6.74
C GLY A 215 -5.31 -0.43 7.68
N GLY A 216 -5.43 -1.49 8.48
CA GLY A 216 -6.50 -1.67 9.46
C GLY A 216 -7.88 -1.99 8.87
N ILE A 217 -7.96 -2.45 7.62
CA ILE A 217 -9.22 -2.91 7.02
C ILE A 217 -9.39 -4.40 7.34
N ASP A 218 -10.44 -4.73 8.09
CA ASP A 218 -10.74 -6.10 8.55
C ASP A 218 -12.25 -6.41 8.62
N SER A 219 -13.10 -5.47 8.17
CA SER A 219 -14.56 -5.59 8.15
C SER A 219 -15.16 -4.69 7.06
N ALA A 220 -16.44 -4.88 6.77
CA ALA A 220 -17.20 -4.00 5.87
C ALA A 220 -17.26 -2.57 6.42
N GLU A 221 -17.43 -2.40 7.73
CA GLU A 221 -17.41 -1.10 8.40
C GLU A 221 -16.09 -0.36 8.15
N SER A 222 -14.94 -1.01 8.42
CA SER A 222 -13.62 -0.40 8.20
C SER A 222 -13.32 -0.11 6.72
N ALA A 223 -13.91 -0.88 5.80
CA ALA A 223 -13.85 -0.62 4.37
C ALA A 223 -14.71 0.59 3.98
N TRP A 224 -15.94 0.68 4.50
CA TRP A 224 -16.84 1.80 4.29
C TRP A 224 -16.23 3.12 4.77
N GLU A 225 -15.72 3.16 6.01
CA GLU A 225 -15.00 4.33 6.54
C GLU A 225 -13.85 4.78 5.64
N ARG A 226 -13.13 3.83 5.05
CA ARG A 226 -12.00 4.14 4.17
C ARG A 226 -12.45 4.77 2.87
N ILE A 227 -13.55 4.25 2.27
CA ILE A 227 -14.12 4.77 1.03
C ILE A 227 -14.74 6.15 1.28
N THR A 228 -15.55 6.28 2.33
CA THR A 228 -16.21 7.56 2.64
C THR A 228 -15.23 8.65 3.08
N ALA A 229 -14.06 8.28 3.62
CA ALA A 229 -12.96 9.21 3.86
C ALA A 229 -12.26 9.67 2.56
N GLY A 230 -12.49 9.01 1.42
CA GLY A 230 -11.97 9.44 0.12
C GLY A 230 -11.22 8.40 -0.71
N ALA A 231 -11.10 7.14 -0.24
CA ALA A 231 -10.46 6.11 -1.05
C ALA A 231 -11.36 5.64 -2.19
N SER A 232 -10.81 5.57 -3.41
CA SER A 232 -11.51 5.03 -4.59
C SER A 232 -11.46 3.51 -4.64
N LEU A 233 -10.37 2.92 -4.10
CA LEU A 233 -10.13 1.49 -3.98
C LEU A 233 -9.58 1.18 -2.59
N ILE A 234 -9.66 -0.08 -2.18
CA ILE A 234 -9.09 -0.56 -0.93
C ILE A 234 -8.18 -1.77 -1.13
N GLN A 235 -7.22 -1.95 -0.22
CA GLN A 235 -6.37 -3.13 -0.14
C GLN A 235 -6.49 -3.76 1.24
N VAL A 236 -6.57 -5.07 1.31
CA VAL A 236 -6.54 -5.86 2.54
C VAL A 236 -5.27 -6.70 2.60
N TYR A 237 -4.66 -6.81 3.78
CA TYR A 237 -3.48 -7.65 4.00
C TYR A 237 -3.54 -8.33 5.37
N THR A 238 -3.25 -7.62 6.46
CA THR A 238 -3.24 -8.21 7.81
C THR A 238 -4.64 -8.64 8.27
N GLY A 239 -5.69 -7.92 7.87
CA GLY A 239 -7.07 -8.32 8.11
C GLY A 239 -7.38 -9.71 7.59
N TRP A 240 -6.86 -10.07 6.40
CA TRP A 240 -7.00 -11.41 5.85
C TRP A 240 -6.37 -12.51 6.73
N ILE A 241 -5.21 -12.22 7.36
CA ILE A 241 -4.54 -13.18 8.25
C ILE A 241 -5.43 -13.56 9.45
N TYR A 242 -6.24 -12.61 9.94
CA TYR A 242 -7.11 -12.81 11.10
C TYR A 242 -8.53 -13.27 10.75
N LYS A 243 -9.09 -12.77 9.66
CA LYS A 243 -10.50 -13.02 9.25
C LYS A 243 -10.63 -14.13 8.20
N GLY A 244 -9.52 -14.52 7.55
CA GLY A 244 -9.51 -15.58 6.54
C GLY A 244 -10.14 -15.18 5.19
N PRO A 245 -10.37 -16.19 4.32
CA PRO A 245 -10.80 -15.96 2.93
C PRO A 245 -12.21 -15.36 2.80
N GLY A 246 -13.06 -15.47 3.82
CA GLY A 246 -14.38 -14.85 3.83
C GLY A 246 -14.36 -13.32 3.97
N LEU A 247 -13.21 -12.69 4.28
CA LEU A 247 -13.15 -11.26 4.51
C LEU A 247 -13.60 -10.44 3.28
N VAL A 248 -13.13 -10.79 2.09
CA VAL A 248 -13.45 -10.02 0.87
C VAL A 248 -14.93 -10.11 0.50
N PRO A 249 -15.56 -11.30 0.40
CA PRO A 249 -17.00 -11.40 0.22
C PRO A 249 -17.80 -10.61 1.25
N ASN A 250 -17.49 -10.73 2.54
CA ASN A 250 -18.19 -10.03 3.61
C ASN A 250 -18.05 -8.50 3.48
N ILE A 251 -16.89 -8.00 3.06
CA ILE A 251 -16.71 -6.57 2.78
C ILE A 251 -17.63 -6.15 1.64
N LEU A 252 -17.66 -6.88 0.53
CA LEU A 252 -18.46 -6.52 -0.64
C LEU A 252 -19.96 -6.52 -0.33
N GLU A 253 -20.46 -7.54 0.38
CA GLU A 253 -21.86 -7.61 0.84
C GLU A 253 -22.24 -6.44 1.75
N GLY A 254 -21.36 -6.10 2.70
CA GLY A 254 -21.58 -4.98 3.60
C GLY A 254 -21.55 -3.63 2.87
N LEU A 255 -20.67 -3.44 1.90
CA LEU A 255 -20.63 -2.22 1.09
C LEU A 255 -21.92 -2.06 0.26
N ILE A 256 -22.43 -3.14 -0.35
CA ILE A 256 -23.73 -3.10 -1.05
C ILE A 256 -24.85 -2.70 -0.11
N SER A 257 -24.92 -3.31 1.08
CA SER A 257 -25.91 -2.95 2.09
C SER A 257 -25.84 -1.46 2.52
N GLN A 258 -24.64 -0.90 2.64
CA GLN A 258 -24.49 0.53 2.96
C GLN A 258 -24.93 1.43 1.81
N LEU A 259 -24.64 1.07 0.56
CA LEU A 259 -25.12 1.81 -0.60
C LEU A 259 -26.66 1.89 -0.61
N ASP A 260 -27.34 0.76 -0.36
CA ASP A 260 -28.81 0.71 -0.29
C ASP A 260 -29.36 1.58 0.84
N ARG A 261 -28.77 1.52 2.04
CA ARG A 261 -29.18 2.31 3.21
C ARG A 261 -29.00 3.81 3.01
N HIS A 262 -27.94 4.21 2.33
CA HIS A 262 -27.67 5.60 1.98
C HIS A 262 -28.34 6.05 0.68
N GLN A 263 -29.09 5.18 0.00
CA GLN A 263 -29.75 5.44 -1.30
C GLN A 263 -28.75 5.86 -2.40
N MET A 264 -27.51 5.35 -2.30
CA MET A 264 -26.46 5.57 -3.31
C MET A 264 -26.52 4.53 -4.40
N LYS A 265 -26.39 4.94 -5.64
CA LYS A 265 -26.49 4.06 -6.84
C LYS A 265 -25.18 3.35 -7.16
N SER A 266 -24.06 3.87 -6.68
CA SER A 266 -22.74 3.31 -6.93
C SER A 266 -21.76 3.66 -5.83
N ILE A 267 -20.67 2.87 -5.75
CA ILE A 267 -19.60 3.12 -4.78
C ILE A 267 -18.91 4.49 -5.02
N SER A 268 -18.98 5.00 -6.26
CA SER A 268 -18.41 6.31 -6.61
C SER A 268 -19.10 7.46 -5.87
N GLU A 269 -20.38 7.32 -5.52
CA GLU A 269 -21.11 8.32 -4.73
C GLU A 269 -20.69 8.31 -3.26
N ALA A 270 -20.18 7.19 -2.77
CA ALA A 270 -19.69 7.06 -1.41
C ALA A 270 -18.27 7.63 -1.22
N ILE A 271 -17.47 7.77 -2.30
CA ILE A 271 -16.09 8.24 -2.21
C ILE A 271 -16.03 9.67 -1.65
N GLY A 272 -15.46 9.83 -0.46
CA GLY A 272 -15.31 11.15 0.17
C GLY A 272 -16.60 11.77 0.69
N SER A 273 -17.67 11.00 0.78
CA SER A 273 -18.98 11.47 1.25
C SER A 273 -19.06 11.70 2.76
N GLU A 274 -18.10 11.18 3.53
CA GLU A 274 -18.11 11.10 5.01
C GLU A 274 -19.39 10.45 5.57
N ALA A 275 -20.13 9.68 4.75
CA ALA A 275 -21.33 8.97 5.17
C ALA A 275 -21.02 7.96 6.27
N PRO A 276 -21.72 7.98 7.42
CA PRO A 276 -21.42 7.10 8.55
C PRO A 276 -21.78 5.65 8.22
N TRP A 277 -21.20 4.71 8.96
CA TRP A 277 -21.68 3.34 8.97
C TRP A 277 -23.05 3.25 9.63
N ILE A 278 -24.01 2.65 8.96
CA ILE A 278 -25.33 2.33 9.53
C ILE A 278 -25.33 0.86 9.95
N ASP A 279 -25.45 0.62 11.26
CA ASP A 279 -25.43 -0.73 11.81
C ASP A 279 -26.63 -1.54 11.27
N PRO A 280 -26.41 -2.73 10.72
CA PRO A 280 -27.48 -3.63 10.27
C PRO A 280 -28.51 -4.00 11.34
N GLU A 281 -28.13 -3.98 12.62
CA GLU A 281 -29.00 -4.36 13.74
C GLU A 281 -29.90 -3.21 14.25
N ASN A 282 -29.68 -1.97 13.80
CA ASN A 282 -30.40 -0.78 14.22
C ASN A 282 -31.50 -0.35 13.21
N ASN A 283 -32.29 -1.28 12.74
CA ASN A 283 -33.51 -1.00 11.93
C ASN A 283 -34.76 -1.15 12.74
#